data_1b042c8e3c4086d8eff81fd853e31622
#
_entry.id   1b042c8e3c4086d8eff81fd853e31622
#
_cell.length_a   1.000
_cell.length_b   1.000
_cell.length_c   1.000
_cell.angle_alpha   90.00
_cell.angle_beta   90.00
_cell.angle_gamma   90.00
#
_symmetry.space_group_name_H-M   'P 1'
#
loop_
_entity.id
_entity.type
_entity.pdbx_description
1 polymer ?
#
loop_
_entity_poly.entity_id
_entity_poly.type
_entity_poly.pdbx_seq_one_letter_code
_entity_poly.pdbx_strand_id
1 'polypeptide(L)'
;MALYADTCILLPLFFRDASTDAALAWLEASASETILISPWTRTEFASAAGIMARRGDISADLHREGLERFDKLVSARLAVEAVDTADFDRARGWIAGYHSGLRAGDALHLAVCKRLSATLCTADDTLARAADKVGVAVLNHNRPEAYLLSAAHYERQITHLEDLEDAARVRERSEGPFVEVSLDNL
;
A
#
# COMPACT_ATOMS: atom_id res chain seq x y z
N MET A 1 17.96 1.54 3.42
CA MET A 1 16.97 2.22 2.55
C MET A 1 16.05 3.05 3.44
N ALA A 2 15.60 4.24 3.01
CA ALA A 2 14.68 5.04 3.82
C ALA A 2 13.24 4.62 3.51
N LEU A 3 12.47 4.36 4.56
CA LEU A 3 11.05 4.02 4.50
C LEU A 3 10.24 5.21 4.98
N TYR A 4 9.16 5.57 4.32
CA TYR A 4 8.23 6.61 4.78
C TYR A 4 6.92 5.94 5.19
N ALA A 5 6.58 6.01 6.46
CA ALA A 5 5.37 5.40 7.00
C ALA A 5 4.18 6.38 6.92
N ASP A 6 3.13 5.94 6.28
CA ASP A 6 1.81 6.55 6.31
C ASP A 6 1.08 6.19 7.62
N THR A 7 0.06 6.95 7.96
CA THR A 7 -0.72 6.77 9.19
C THR A 7 -1.42 5.42 9.27
N CYS A 8 -1.89 4.88 8.13
CA CYS A 8 -2.67 3.64 8.11
C CYS A 8 -1.87 2.39 8.51
N ILE A 9 -0.52 2.39 8.33
CA ILE A 9 0.32 1.27 8.80
C ILE A 9 0.73 1.45 10.27
N LEU A 10 0.66 2.66 10.82
CA LEU A 10 1.04 2.95 12.19
C LEU A 10 -0.11 2.77 13.18
N LEU A 11 -1.35 3.13 12.80
CA LEU A 11 -2.53 3.02 13.69
C LEU A 11 -2.74 1.62 14.27
N PRO A 12 -2.64 0.53 13.50
CA PRO A 12 -2.85 -0.83 14.00
C PRO A 12 -1.85 -1.28 15.06
N LEU A 13 -0.70 -0.62 15.17
CA LEU A 13 0.29 -0.90 16.20
C LEU A 13 -0.20 -0.49 17.62
N PHE A 14 -1.19 0.38 17.69
CA PHE A 14 -1.70 0.97 18.95
C PHE A 14 -3.17 0.67 19.19
N PHE A 15 -3.94 0.52 18.13
CA PHE A 15 -5.38 0.24 18.17
C PHE A 15 -5.66 -1.02 17.37
N ARG A 16 -5.88 -2.11 18.08
CA ARG A 16 -5.93 -3.45 17.48
C ARG A 16 -7.08 -3.59 16.49
N ASP A 17 -6.73 -4.03 15.28
CA ASP A 17 -7.65 -4.37 14.21
C ASP A 17 -7.14 -5.58 13.39
N ALA A 18 -7.76 -5.87 12.25
CA ALA A 18 -7.37 -6.97 11.37
C ALA A 18 -5.96 -6.81 10.76
N SER A 19 -5.41 -5.60 10.73
CA SER A 19 -4.10 -5.29 10.13
C SER A 19 -2.96 -5.32 11.14
N THR A 20 -3.25 -5.54 12.44
CA THR A 20 -2.26 -5.43 13.53
C THR A 20 -1.08 -6.37 13.35
N ASP A 21 -1.33 -7.63 13.01
CA ASP A 21 -0.25 -8.62 12.88
C ASP A 21 0.66 -8.28 11.68
N ALA A 22 0.10 -7.79 10.58
CA ALA A 22 0.86 -7.33 9.42
C ALA A 22 1.69 -6.08 9.75
N ALA A 23 1.13 -5.12 10.49
CA ALA A 23 1.84 -3.92 10.92
C ALA A 23 3.00 -4.23 11.88
N LEU A 24 2.83 -5.18 12.80
CA LEU A 24 3.89 -5.65 13.70
C LEU A 24 5.00 -6.35 12.91
N ALA A 25 4.66 -7.25 12.00
CA ALA A 25 5.63 -7.93 11.16
C ALA A 25 6.45 -6.94 10.29
N TRP A 26 5.78 -5.92 9.74
CA TRP A 26 6.46 -4.84 9.02
C TRP A 26 7.44 -4.08 9.91
N LEU A 27 7.04 -3.70 11.11
CA LEU A 27 7.89 -2.96 12.04
C LEU A 27 9.13 -3.77 12.44
N GLU A 28 8.98 -5.08 12.68
CA GLU A 28 10.07 -6.00 12.96
C GLU A 28 11.02 -6.16 11.76
N ALA A 29 10.48 -6.39 10.57
CA ALA A 29 11.26 -6.50 9.33
C ALA A 29 12.04 -5.22 9.01
N SER A 30 11.51 -4.07 9.41
CA SER A 30 12.13 -2.75 9.23
C SER A 30 13.11 -2.36 10.32
N ALA A 31 13.54 -3.30 11.20
CA ALA A 31 14.35 -3.00 12.38
C ALA A 31 15.69 -2.30 12.06
N SER A 32 16.30 -2.61 10.92
CA SER A 32 17.58 -2.03 10.46
C SER A 32 17.40 -0.78 9.56
N GLU A 33 16.17 -0.44 9.18
CA GLU A 33 15.90 0.65 8.25
C GLU A 33 15.61 1.97 8.99
N THR A 34 15.85 3.09 8.32
CA THR A 34 15.39 4.39 8.80
C THR A 34 13.93 4.58 8.43
N ILE A 35 13.06 4.66 9.43
CA ILE A 35 11.63 4.91 9.23
C ILE A 35 11.36 6.41 9.41
N LEU A 36 10.88 7.04 8.35
CA LEU A 36 10.54 8.45 8.28
C LEU A 36 9.04 8.64 8.46
N ILE A 37 8.66 9.70 9.13
CA ILE A 37 7.31 10.25 9.19
C ILE A 37 7.38 11.77 9.01
N SER A 38 6.23 12.45 8.97
CA SER A 38 6.17 13.91 8.98
C SER A 38 5.33 14.43 10.16
N PRO A 39 5.37 15.73 10.47
CA PRO A 39 4.41 16.36 11.39
C PRO A 39 2.95 16.13 10.97
N TRP A 40 2.69 16.00 9.66
CA TRP A 40 1.38 15.64 9.16
C TRP A 40 0.94 14.25 9.64
N THR A 41 1.81 13.23 9.55
CA THR A 41 1.52 11.87 10.07
C THR A 41 1.10 11.91 11.54
N ARG A 42 1.77 12.70 12.36
CA ARG A 42 1.43 12.86 13.79
C ARG A 42 0.05 13.48 13.98
N THR A 43 -0.26 14.51 13.19
CA THR A 43 -1.56 15.19 13.25
C THR A 43 -2.68 14.26 12.80
N GLU A 44 -2.46 13.53 11.73
CA GLU A 44 -3.43 12.58 11.20
C GLU A 44 -3.65 11.39 12.12
N PHE A 45 -2.59 10.86 12.74
CA PHE A 45 -2.69 9.82 13.76
C PHE A 45 -3.59 10.26 14.93
N ALA A 46 -3.34 11.44 15.48
CA ALA A 46 -4.16 12.00 16.57
C ALA A 46 -5.62 12.21 16.12
N SER A 47 -5.83 12.68 14.89
CA SER A 47 -7.17 12.85 14.31
C SER A 47 -7.92 11.52 14.18
N ALA A 48 -7.26 10.49 13.64
CA ALA A 48 -7.84 9.16 13.46
C ALA A 48 -8.19 8.52 14.81
N ALA A 49 -7.26 8.55 15.78
CA ALA A 49 -7.52 8.08 17.15
C ALA A 49 -8.70 8.82 17.80
N GLY A 50 -8.78 10.14 17.63
CA GLY A 50 -9.90 10.94 18.11
C GLY A 50 -11.23 10.61 17.45
N ILE A 51 -11.23 10.23 16.16
CA ILE A 51 -12.44 9.75 15.46
C ILE A 51 -12.89 8.41 16.05
N MET A 52 -11.97 7.47 16.27
CA MET A 52 -12.27 6.16 16.88
C MET A 52 -12.87 6.33 18.28
N ALA A 53 -12.32 7.20 19.11
CA ALA A 53 -12.85 7.50 20.43
C ALA A 53 -14.27 8.10 20.39
N ARG A 54 -14.53 9.06 19.49
CA ARG A 54 -15.86 9.68 19.33
C ARG A 54 -16.92 8.69 18.81
N ARG A 55 -16.51 7.68 18.03
CA ARG A 55 -17.42 6.62 17.55
C ARG A 55 -17.66 5.54 18.60
N GLY A 56 -16.86 5.52 19.68
CA GLY A 56 -16.92 4.46 20.68
C GLY A 56 -16.17 3.19 20.27
N ASP A 57 -15.38 3.23 19.21
CA ASP A 57 -14.56 2.09 18.75
C ASP A 57 -13.44 1.80 19.78
N ILE A 58 -12.98 2.83 20.48
CA ILE A 58 -12.00 2.73 21.58
C ILE A 58 -12.45 3.57 22.78
N SER A 59 -12.02 3.18 23.99
CA SER A 59 -12.28 3.95 25.22
C SER A 59 -11.40 5.22 25.29
N ALA A 60 -11.81 6.19 26.11
CA ALA A 60 -11.02 7.40 26.36
C ALA A 60 -9.62 7.09 26.96
N ASP A 61 -9.54 6.05 27.78
CA ASP A 61 -8.26 5.62 28.36
C ASP A 61 -7.35 5.00 27.29
N LEU A 62 -7.87 4.14 26.43
CA LEU A 62 -7.12 3.55 25.33
C LEU A 62 -6.68 4.63 24.32
N HIS A 63 -7.53 5.62 24.03
CA HIS A 63 -7.15 6.77 23.22
C HIS A 63 -5.94 7.51 23.80
N ARG A 64 -5.97 7.87 25.10
CA ARG A 64 -4.86 8.56 25.76
C ARG A 64 -3.59 7.71 25.73
N GLU A 65 -3.69 6.43 26.13
CA GLU A 65 -2.56 5.50 26.14
C GLU A 65 -1.96 5.32 24.74
N GLY A 66 -2.79 5.18 23.72
CA GLY A 66 -2.35 5.02 22.34
C GLY A 66 -1.54 6.22 21.84
N LEU A 67 -1.96 7.45 22.15
CA LEU A 67 -1.21 8.67 21.82
C LEU A 67 0.14 8.72 22.54
N GLU A 68 0.17 8.42 23.84
CA GLU A 68 1.41 8.40 24.63
C GLU A 68 2.41 7.35 24.11
N ARG A 69 1.91 6.17 23.76
CA ARG A 69 2.73 5.08 23.20
C ARG A 69 3.25 5.43 21.80
N PHE A 70 2.42 6.09 21.00
CA PHE A 70 2.85 6.58 19.68
C PHE A 70 3.96 7.62 19.81
N ASP A 71 3.84 8.61 20.69
CA ASP A 71 4.89 9.60 20.92
C ASP A 71 6.21 8.96 21.44
N LYS A 72 6.12 7.90 22.25
CA LYS A 72 7.30 7.11 22.66
C LYS A 72 7.95 6.41 21.45
N LEU A 73 7.16 5.80 20.57
CA LEU A 73 7.67 5.19 19.35
C LEU A 73 8.35 6.23 18.45
N VAL A 74 7.71 7.39 18.27
CA VAL A 74 8.28 8.51 17.48
C VAL A 74 9.64 8.90 18.04
N SER A 75 9.73 9.12 19.35
CA SER A 75 10.97 9.56 19.99
C SER A 75 12.09 8.51 19.95
N ALA A 76 11.73 7.22 20.00
CA ALA A 76 12.69 6.12 20.08
C ALA A 76 13.16 5.59 18.73
N ARG A 77 12.32 5.69 17.67
CA ARG A 77 12.49 4.86 16.48
C ARG A 77 12.23 5.57 15.15
N LEU A 78 11.46 6.65 15.14
CA LEU A 78 11.05 7.32 13.90
C LEU A 78 11.77 8.64 13.73
N ALA A 79 12.22 8.93 12.51
CA ALA A 79 12.74 10.25 12.15
C ALA A 79 11.59 11.13 11.61
N VAL A 80 11.47 12.34 12.17
CA VAL A 80 10.40 13.28 11.78
C VAL A 80 10.99 14.27 10.79
N GLU A 81 10.53 14.19 9.54
CA GLU A 81 10.96 15.07 8.45
C GLU A 81 9.98 16.23 8.26
N ALA A 82 10.50 17.43 8.06
CA ALA A 82 9.68 18.61 7.85
C ALA A 82 8.81 18.46 6.58
N VAL A 83 7.65 19.12 6.60
CA VAL A 83 6.82 19.31 5.40
C VAL A 83 7.11 20.68 4.83
N ASP A 84 7.55 20.76 3.59
CA ASP A 84 7.91 21.99 2.91
C ASP A 84 6.71 22.57 2.13
N THR A 85 6.75 23.86 1.84
CA THR A 85 5.74 24.53 0.98
C THR A 85 5.66 23.85 -0.40
N ALA A 86 6.79 23.42 -0.94
CA ALA A 86 6.84 22.69 -2.22
C ALA A 86 6.11 21.34 -2.19
N ASP A 87 6.00 20.70 -1.02
CA ASP A 87 5.22 19.46 -0.86
C ASP A 87 3.71 19.74 -1.01
N PHE A 88 3.23 20.85 -0.43
CA PHE A 88 1.83 21.30 -0.61
C PHE A 88 1.54 21.65 -2.08
N ASP A 89 2.43 22.36 -2.76
CA ASP A 89 2.26 22.70 -4.18
C ASP A 89 2.22 21.45 -5.06
N ARG A 90 3.08 20.48 -4.79
CA ARG A 90 3.11 19.19 -5.50
C ARG A 90 1.82 18.39 -5.24
N ALA A 91 1.41 18.27 -3.98
CA ALA A 91 0.18 17.59 -3.59
C ALA A 91 -1.04 18.24 -4.27
N ARG A 92 -1.12 19.58 -4.25
CA ARG A 92 -2.16 20.34 -4.94
C ARG A 92 -2.20 20.05 -6.44
N GLY A 93 -1.04 19.99 -7.09
CA GLY A 93 -0.93 19.67 -8.51
C GLY A 93 -1.52 18.31 -8.87
N TRP A 94 -1.25 17.28 -8.05
CA TRP A 94 -1.81 15.94 -8.27
C TRP A 94 -3.32 15.86 -8.02
N ILE A 95 -3.82 16.57 -7.01
CA ILE A 95 -5.26 16.60 -6.70
C ILE A 95 -6.04 17.37 -7.77
N ALA A 96 -5.50 18.49 -8.26
CA ALA A 96 -6.14 19.32 -9.27
C ALA A 96 -6.42 18.54 -10.57
N GLY A 97 -5.63 17.51 -10.88
CA GLY A 97 -5.86 16.57 -11.97
C GLY A 97 -7.02 15.61 -11.77
N TYR A 98 -7.74 15.63 -10.64
CA TYR A 98 -8.89 14.84 -10.17
C TYR A 98 -8.93 13.33 -10.51
N HIS A 99 -8.05 12.84 -11.37
CA HIS A 99 -7.99 11.43 -11.76
C HIS A 99 -7.25 10.52 -10.76
N SER A 100 -6.57 11.10 -9.78
CA SER A 100 -5.76 10.33 -8.82
C SER A 100 -6.58 9.60 -7.78
N GLY A 101 -7.77 10.09 -7.44
CA GLY A 101 -8.58 9.63 -6.30
C GLY A 101 -7.95 9.96 -4.94
N LEU A 102 -6.84 10.73 -4.91
CA LEU A 102 -6.14 11.11 -3.70
C LEU A 102 -6.92 12.14 -2.88
N ARG A 103 -6.94 11.96 -1.58
CA ARG A 103 -7.33 13.00 -0.61
C ARG A 103 -6.14 13.91 -0.32
N ALA A 104 -6.41 15.07 0.29
CA ALA A 104 -5.38 16.06 0.57
C ALA A 104 -4.24 15.50 1.45
N GLY A 105 -4.57 14.72 2.48
CA GLY A 105 -3.60 14.09 3.36
C GLY A 105 -2.73 13.08 2.64
N ASP A 106 -3.36 12.19 1.87
CA ASP A 106 -2.66 11.16 1.09
C ASP A 106 -1.68 11.77 0.08
N ALA A 107 -2.12 12.83 -0.61
CA ALA A 107 -1.27 13.54 -1.55
C ALA A 107 -0.08 14.23 -0.86
N LEU A 108 -0.26 14.72 0.38
CA LEU A 108 0.81 15.33 1.14
C LEU A 108 1.84 14.29 1.61
N HIS A 109 1.40 13.13 2.12
CA HIS A 109 2.29 11.99 2.42
C HIS A 109 3.14 11.62 1.20
N LEU A 110 2.47 11.48 0.06
CA LEU A 110 3.13 11.10 -1.19
C LEU A 110 4.13 12.15 -1.66
N ALA A 111 3.82 13.45 -1.49
CA ALA A 111 4.70 14.55 -1.87
C ALA A 111 5.98 14.59 -1.02
N VAL A 112 5.85 14.44 0.30
CA VAL A 112 6.98 14.35 1.23
C VAL A 112 7.83 13.11 0.91
N CYS A 113 7.21 11.94 0.77
CA CYS A 113 7.87 10.69 0.44
C CYS A 113 8.70 10.82 -0.86
N LYS A 114 8.11 11.42 -1.91
CA LYS A 114 8.80 11.66 -3.19
C LYS A 114 10.00 12.60 -3.04
N ARG A 115 9.87 13.69 -2.28
CA ARG A 115 10.98 14.63 -2.03
C ARG A 115 12.14 13.94 -1.34
N LEU A 116 11.83 13.06 -0.37
CA LEU A 116 12.84 12.33 0.40
C LEU A 116 13.42 11.11 -0.35
N SER A 117 12.92 10.81 -1.55
CA SER A 117 13.30 9.61 -2.31
C SER A 117 13.17 8.33 -1.47
N ALA A 118 12.18 8.29 -0.58
CA ALA A 118 11.90 7.17 0.30
C ALA A 118 10.93 6.17 -0.36
N THR A 119 10.88 4.95 0.17
CA THR A 119 9.84 3.98 -0.19
C THR A 119 8.63 4.19 0.71
N LEU A 120 7.47 4.43 0.12
CA LEU A 120 6.21 4.57 0.85
C LEU A 120 5.77 3.23 1.43
N CYS A 121 5.51 3.19 2.73
CA CYS A 121 4.90 2.06 3.42
C CYS A 121 3.46 2.42 3.77
N THR A 122 2.50 1.73 3.17
CA THR A 122 1.07 2.01 3.34
C THR A 122 0.25 0.73 3.33
N ALA A 123 -0.93 0.77 3.92
CA ALA A 123 -1.99 -0.24 3.79
C ALA A 123 -3.19 0.31 2.98
N ASP A 124 -3.10 1.50 2.41
CA ASP A 124 -4.12 2.11 1.55
C ASP A 124 -3.83 1.80 0.07
N ASP A 125 -4.70 0.99 -0.56
CA ASP A 125 -4.58 0.62 -1.97
C ASP A 125 -4.72 1.83 -2.92
N THR A 126 -5.47 2.86 -2.53
CA THR A 126 -5.64 4.06 -3.36
C THR A 126 -4.36 4.88 -3.37
N LEU A 127 -3.75 5.05 -2.19
CA LEU A 127 -2.47 5.72 -2.04
C LEU A 127 -1.35 4.94 -2.74
N ALA A 128 -1.32 3.60 -2.60
CA ALA A 128 -0.34 2.75 -3.27
C ALA A 128 -0.42 2.87 -4.80
N ARG A 129 -1.63 2.78 -5.38
CA ARG A 129 -1.82 2.97 -6.83
C ARG A 129 -1.43 4.37 -7.32
N ALA A 130 -1.63 5.39 -6.49
CA ALA A 130 -1.23 6.75 -6.84
C ALA A 130 0.30 6.92 -6.77
N ALA A 131 0.97 6.27 -5.82
CA ALA A 131 2.42 6.25 -5.70
C ALA A 131 3.08 5.70 -6.97
N ASP A 132 2.59 4.57 -7.48
CA ASP A 132 3.07 3.97 -8.74
C ASP A 132 2.98 4.97 -9.91
N LYS A 133 1.83 5.67 -10.05
CA LYS A 133 1.61 6.64 -11.13
C LYS A 133 2.57 7.82 -11.12
N VAL A 134 3.04 8.22 -9.95
CA VAL A 134 3.96 9.35 -9.80
C VAL A 134 5.42 8.92 -9.61
N GLY A 135 5.70 7.62 -9.75
CA GLY A 135 7.05 7.06 -9.67
C GLY A 135 7.63 7.13 -8.25
N VAL A 136 6.84 6.80 -7.24
CA VAL A 136 7.28 6.57 -5.86
C VAL A 136 7.25 5.07 -5.60
N ALA A 137 8.37 4.51 -5.14
CA ALA A 137 8.42 3.11 -4.73
C ALA A 137 7.46 2.89 -3.54
N VAL A 138 6.72 1.78 -3.55
CA VAL A 138 5.72 1.50 -2.53
C VAL A 138 5.81 0.07 -2.02
N LEU A 139 5.70 -0.09 -0.70
CA LEU A 139 5.40 -1.34 -0.02
C LEU A 139 3.95 -1.28 0.45
N ASN A 140 3.07 -2.02 -0.24
CA ASN A 140 1.65 -2.06 0.09
C ASN A 140 1.35 -3.28 0.98
N HIS A 141 1.13 -3.02 2.26
CA HIS A 141 0.88 -4.06 3.27
C HIS A 141 -0.56 -4.59 3.29
N ASN A 142 -1.44 -4.05 2.45
CA ASN A 142 -2.80 -4.57 2.27
C ASN A 142 -2.87 -5.64 1.15
N ARG A 143 -1.77 -5.86 0.42
CA ARG A 143 -1.70 -6.90 -0.60
C ARG A 143 -1.00 -8.12 -0.02
N PRO A 144 -1.56 -9.32 -0.14
CA PRO A 144 -0.86 -10.53 0.24
C PRO A 144 0.38 -10.69 -0.64
N GLU A 145 1.55 -10.86 -0.03
CA GLU A 145 2.82 -11.11 -0.74
C GLU A 145 2.89 -12.55 -1.28
N ALA A 146 2.08 -13.45 -0.72
CA ALA A 146 1.96 -14.84 -1.16
C ALA A 146 0.60 -15.41 -0.81
N TYR A 147 0.12 -16.33 -1.64
CA TYR A 147 -1.05 -17.15 -1.37
C TYR A 147 -0.59 -18.58 -1.07
N LEU A 148 -0.93 -19.11 0.12
CA LEU A 148 -0.80 -20.52 0.41
C LEU A 148 -2.02 -21.24 -0.17
N LEU A 149 -1.82 -21.90 -1.29
CA LEU A 149 -2.82 -22.75 -1.92
C LEU A 149 -2.52 -24.22 -1.62
N SER A 150 -3.55 -25.04 -1.46
CA SER A 150 -3.32 -26.50 -1.49
C SER A 150 -2.84 -26.91 -2.89
N ALA A 151 -2.01 -27.97 -2.99
CA ALA A 151 -1.51 -28.47 -4.26
C ALA A 151 -2.65 -28.67 -5.28
N ALA A 152 -3.75 -29.29 -4.85
CA ALA A 152 -4.92 -29.51 -5.71
C ALA A 152 -5.62 -28.20 -6.17
N HIS A 153 -5.51 -27.10 -5.39
CA HIS A 153 -6.03 -25.80 -5.82
C HIS A 153 -5.09 -25.15 -6.81
N TYR A 154 -3.79 -25.21 -6.56
CA TYR A 154 -2.76 -24.70 -7.47
C TYR A 154 -2.83 -25.40 -8.83
N GLU A 155 -2.87 -26.73 -8.86
CA GLU A 155 -3.01 -27.50 -10.09
C GLU A 155 -4.24 -27.13 -10.90
N ARG A 156 -5.42 -26.96 -10.26
CA ARG A 156 -6.62 -26.48 -10.95
C ARG A 156 -6.47 -25.08 -11.55
N GLN A 157 -5.76 -24.17 -10.85
CA GLN A 157 -5.52 -22.83 -11.38
C GLN A 157 -4.58 -22.85 -12.59
N ILE A 158 -3.52 -23.66 -12.56
CA ILE A 158 -2.60 -23.82 -13.69
C ILE A 158 -3.33 -24.42 -14.89
N THR A 159 -4.06 -25.53 -14.71
CA THR A 159 -4.85 -26.15 -15.80
C THR A 159 -5.82 -25.14 -16.42
N HIS A 160 -6.51 -24.34 -15.58
CA HIS A 160 -7.42 -23.33 -16.10
C HIS A 160 -6.71 -22.23 -16.91
N LEU A 161 -5.52 -21.81 -16.52
CA LEU A 161 -4.73 -20.84 -17.27
C LEU A 161 -4.26 -21.44 -18.60
N GLU A 162 -3.79 -22.69 -18.62
CA GLU A 162 -3.40 -23.43 -19.81
C GLU A 162 -4.57 -23.56 -20.80
N ASP A 163 -5.75 -23.93 -20.31
CA ASP A 163 -7.00 -24.02 -21.11
C ASP A 163 -7.37 -22.67 -21.74
N LEU A 164 -7.19 -21.55 -21.01
CA LEU A 164 -7.45 -20.21 -21.52
C LEU A 164 -6.44 -19.79 -22.60
N GLU A 165 -5.17 -20.11 -22.40
CA GLU A 165 -4.11 -19.86 -23.39
C GLU A 165 -4.33 -20.68 -24.67
N ASP A 166 -4.68 -21.95 -24.53
CA ASP A 166 -4.96 -22.82 -25.68
C ASP A 166 -6.21 -22.38 -26.43
N ALA A 167 -7.28 -21.98 -25.72
CA ALA A 167 -8.46 -21.40 -26.33
C ALA A 167 -8.15 -20.07 -27.07
N ALA A 168 -7.21 -19.26 -26.56
CA ALA A 168 -6.76 -18.05 -27.23
C ALA A 168 -5.98 -18.39 -28.51
N ARG A 169 -5.06 -19.36 -28.46
CA ARG A 169 -4.30 -19.85 -29.63
C ARG A 169 -5.20 -20.45 -30.70
N VAL A 170 -6.22 -21.21 -30.32
CA VAL A 170 -7.21 -21.77 -31.27
C VAL A 170 -7.99 -20.65 -31.95
N ARG A 171 -8.42 -19.62 -31.23
CA ARG A 171 -9.09 -18.44 -31.79
C ARG A 171 -8.21 -17.70 -32.81
N GLU A 172 -6.96 -17.43 -32.44
CA GLU A 172 -6.00 -16.74 -33.29
C GLU A 172 -5.72 -17.54 -34.59
N ARG A 173 -5.63 -18.87 -34.50
CA ARG A 173 -5.46 -19.74 -35.66
C ARG A 173 -6.72 -19.89 -36.51
N SER A 174 -7.90 -19.78 -35.94
CA SER A 174 -9.16 -19.86 -36.66
C SER A 174 -9.41 -18.65 -37.57
N GLU A 175 -8.74 -17.53 -37.32
CA GLU A 175 -8.80 -16.31 -38.11
C GLU A 175 -7.65 -16.23 -39.17
N GLY A 176 -6.72 -17.19 -39.17
CA GLY A 176 -5.57 -17.24 -40.07
C GLY A 176 -5.86 -17.90 -41.43
N PRO A 177 -4.96 -17.75 -42.42
CA PRO A 177 -5.09 -18.44 -43.66
C PRO A 177 -4.96 -19.96 -43.47
N PHE A 178 -5.98 -20.71 -43.81
CA PHE A 178 -5.91 -22.17 -43.80
C PHE A 178 -5.15 -22.66 -45.07
N VAL A 179 -4.21 -23.58 -44.86
CA VAL A 179 -3.53 -24.28 -45.94
C VAL A 179 -4.17 -25.66 -46.05
N GLU A 180 -4.73 -25.95 -47.22
CA GLU A 180 -5.28 -27.27 -47.54
C GLU A 180 -4.14 -28.27 -47.67
N VAL A 181 -4.09 -29.26 -46.77
CA VAL A 181 -3.07 -30.32 -46.81
C VAL A 181 -3.77 -31.62 -47.24
N SER A 182 -3.33 -32.21 -48.37
CA SER A 182 -3.81 -33.51 -48.80
C SER A 182 -3.20 -34.60 -47.88
N LEU A 183 -4.08 -35.47 -47.37
CA LEU A 183 -3.69 -36.63 -46.54
C LEU A 183 -2.82 -37.66 -47.32
N ASP A 184 -2.83 -37.59 -48.68
CA ASP A 184 -2.04 -38.51 -49.52
C ASP A 184 -0.54 -38.19 -49.52
N ASN A 185 -0.12 -37.08 -48.87
CA ASN A 185 1.28 -36.62 -48.75
C ASN A 185 1.84 -36.73 -47.34
N LEU A 186 1.18 -37.41 -46.40
CA LEU A 186 1.63 -37.78 -45.08
C LEU A 186 1.99 -39.25 -45.03
#